data_5e34467b491e063d4af0b3739625a872
#
_entry.id   5e34467b491e063d4af0b3739625a872
#
_cell.length_a   1.000
_cell.length_b   1.000
_cell.length_c   1.000
_cell.angle_alpha   90.00
_cell.angle_beta   90.00
_cell.angle_gamma   90.00
#
_symmetry.space_group_name_H-M   'P 1'
#
loop_
_entity.id
_entity.type
_entity.pdbx_description
1 polymer ?
#
loop_
_entity_poly.entity_id
_entity_poly.type
_entity_poly.pdbx_seq_one_letter_code
_entity_poly.pdbx_strand_id
1 'polypeptide(L)'
;MTANGENRPNGGGSALVPHVADGAAISFVRFAPEPPYDERLIFWEGRDLETAAAFRLLRQRLIDKGDPRIVLCTSANRGEGKTTLAANLALAFAELGKHRVLLIETSFRNAAVGEVFGFKPPAGFAGQLARHRAQPGAPWVVVQIANSPLFILAAEPRCCPKCAAVLAEEAKFCGMCGGEADPAGAGAIDAVTFSKAIRQFRESFDYLVVDAPPVLAGGDVNLIQDSADAIVFAARRGRSAARSLRRAIEQVAPAPVVAVALIDD
;
A
#
# COMPACT_ATOMS: atom_id res chain seq x y z
N MET A 1 -54.37 -8.52 11.04
CA MET A 1 -53.60 -8.58 9.79
C MET A 1 -52.33 -7.80 10.04
N THR A 2 -51.31 -8.53 10.43
CA THR A 2 -50.02 -8.01 10.87
C THR A 2 -49.02 -8.18 9.71
N ALA A 3 -48.52 -7.09 9.19
CA ALA A 3 -47.44 -7.11 8.21
C ALA A 3 -46.09 -7.22 8.93
N ASN A 4 -45.43 -8.33 8.75
CA ASN A 4 -44.05 -8.56 9.14
C ASN A 4 -43.12 -7.73 8.22
N GLY A 5 -42.45 -6.73 8.76
CA GLY A 5 -41.33 -6.08 8.16
C GLY A 5 -40.06 -6.91 8.32
N GLU A 6 -39.63 -7.59 7.28
CA GLU A 6 -38.34 -8.27 7.25
C GLU A 6 -37.22 -7.25 7.25
N ASN A 7 -36.52 -7.16 8.36
CA ASN A 7 -35.30 -6.40 8.53
C ASN A 7 -34.16 -7.21 7.85
N ARG A 8 -33.76 -6.84 6.64
CA ARG A 8 -32.57 -7.40 5.98
C ARG A 8 -31.32 -6.84 6.66
N PRO A 9 -30.43 -7.66 7.17
CA PRO A 9 -29.15 -7.17 7.65
C PRO A 9 -28.29 -6.77 6.44
N ASN A 10 -27.98 -5.48 6.36
CA ASN A 10 -26.96 -4.92 5.48
C ASN A 10 -25.57 -5.37 5.94
N GLY A 11 -24.73 -5.82 5.00
CA GLY A 11 -23.28 -5.89 5.17
C GLY A 11 -22.74 -7.31 5.32
N GLY A 12 -22.69 -8.08 4.22
CA GLY A 12 -21.75 -9.19 4.08
C GLY A 12 -20.32 -8.66 4.02
N GLY A 13 -19.75 -8.28 5.16
CA GLY A 13 -18.32 -7.96 5.27
C GLY A 13 -17.55 -9.28 5.35
N SER A 14 -16.68 -9.55 4.39
CA SER A 14 -15.71 -10.64 4.47
C SER A 14 -14.96 -10.56 5.80
N ALA A 15 -15.10 -11.57 6.65
CA ALA A 15 -14.54 -11.55 7.99
C ALA A 15 -13.01 -11.75 7.93
N LEU A 16 -12.28 -10.85 8.58
CA LEU A 16 -10.86 -11.02 8.86
C LEU A 16 -10.68 -12.15 9.91
N VAL A 17 -10.09 -13.27 9.50
CA VAL A 17 -9.85 -14.42 10.39
C VAL A 17 -8.40 -14.40 10.87
N PRO A 18 -8.13 -14.19 12.18
CA PRO A 18 -6.77 -14.20 12.70
C PRO A 18 -6.18 -15.62 12.66
N HIS A 19 -4.96 -15.72 12.17
CA HIS A 19 -4.14 -16.92 12.26
C HIS A 19 -2.82 -16.54 12.95
N VAL A 20 -2.80 -16.67 14.27
CA VAL A 20 -1.61 -16.38 15.10
C VAL A 20 -0.87 -17.68 15.34
N ALA A 21 0.38 -17.78 14.84
CA ALA A 21 1.31 -18.76 15.33
C ALA A 21 2.00 -18.17 16.58
N ASP A 22 1.90 -18.83 17.72
CA ASP A 22 2.52 -18.38 18.95
C ASP A 22 4.05 -18.20 18.76
N GLY A 23 4.55 -17.00 19.11
CA GLY A 23 5.98 -16.65 19.03
C GLY A 23 6.49 -16.18 17.66
N ALA A 24 5.63 -16.07 16.63
CA ALA A 24 6.04 -15.62 15.31
C ALA A 24 6.26 -14.09 15.27
N ALA A 25 7.35 -13.66 14.59
CA ALA A 25 7.61 -12.22 14.35
C ALA A 25 6.53 -11.55 13.48
N ILE A 26 5.73 -12.32 12.75
CA ILE A 26 4.64 -11.86 11.87
C ILE A 26 3.37 -12.69 12.15
N SER A 27 2.29 -12.00 12.49
CA SER A 27 0.95 -12.58 12.62
C SER A 27 0.15 -12.32 11.36
N PHE A 28 -0.58 -13.32 10.85
CA PHE A 28 -1.35 -13.23 9.64
C PHE A 28 -2.85 -13.17 9.94
N VAL A 29 -3.54 -12.25 9.27
CA VAL A 29 -5.00 -12.17 9.26
C VAL A 29 -5.46 -12.48 7.84
N ARG A 30 -6.25 -13.54 7.64
CA ARG A 30 -6.74 -13.91 6.31
C ARG A 30 -7.92 -13.03 5.91
N PHE A 31 -7.91 -12.59 4.66
CA PHE A 31 -8.97 -11.83 4.04
C PHE A 31 -9.31 -12.47 2.68
N ALA A 32 -10.58 -12.78 2.47
CA ALA A 32 -11.11 -13.24 1.19
C ALA A 32 -11.87 -12.08 0.54
N PRO A 33 -11.32 -11.48 -0.52
CA PRO A 33 -12.02 -10.42 -1.24
C PRO A 33 -13.24 -10.96 -1.96
N GLU A 34 -14.33 -10.17 -1.97
CA GLU A 34 -15.58 -10.49 -2.64
C GLU A 34 -15.92 -9.44 -3.70
N PRO A 35 -16.52 -9.85 -4.84
CA PRO A 35 -16.97 -8.89 -5.85
C PRO A 35 -18.08 -7.97 -5.31
N PRO A 36 -18.23 -6.74 -5.85
CA PRO A 36 -17.43 -6.19 -6.94
C PRO A 36 -16.04 -5.76 -6.47
N TYR A 37 -15.02 -6.10 -7.25
CA TYR A 37 -13.66 -5.64 -6.98
C TYR A 37 -13.44 -4.22 -7.49
N ASP A 38 -12.50 -3.52 -6.89
CA ASP A 38 -12.06 -2.21 -7.37
C ASP A 38 -11.48 -2.35 -8.80
N GLU A 39 -11.94 -1.51 -9.71
CA GLU A 39 -11.52 -1.53 -11.12
C GLU A 39 -10.02 -1.32 -11.32
N ARG A 40 -9.33 -0.74 -10.34
CA ARG A 40 -7.88 -0.57 -10.32
C ARG A 40 -7.11 -1.89 -10.16
N LEU A 41 -7.76 -2.98 -9.72
CA LEU A 41 -7.14 -4.30 -9.54
C LEU A 41 -7.29 -5.16 -10.81
N ILE A 42 -6.42 -4.92 -11.78
CA ILE A 42 -6.47 -5.48 -13.13
C ILE A 42 -6.46 -7.02 -13.15
N PHE A 43 -5.80 -7.65 -12.20
CA PHE A 43 -5.65 -9.11 -12.15
C PHE A 43 -6.87 -9.85 -11.60
N TRP A 44 -7.81 -9.18 -10.95
CA TRP A 44 -8.89 -9.89 -10.24
C TRP A 44 -10.11 -10.22 -11.09
N GLU A 45 -10.43 -9.41 -12.09
CA GLU A 45 -11.58 -9.71 -12.95
C GLU A 45 -11.17 -10.19 -14.33
N GLY A 46 -9.90 -10.12 -14.68
CA GLY A 46 -9.39 -10.56 -15.98
C GLY A 46 -9.95 -9.76 -17.19
N ARG A 47 -10.50 -8.57 -16.92
CA ARG A 47 -11.16 -7.76 -17.94
C ARG A 47 -10.19 -7.07 -18.90
N ASP A 48 -9.01 -6.71 -18.38
CA ASP A 48 -7.98 -6.00 -19.16
C ASP A 48 -6.72 -6.83 -19.27
N LEU A 49 -6.72 -7.70 -20.29
CA LEU A 49 -5.60 -8.60 -20.57
C LEU A 49 -4.36 -7.83 -21.06
N GLU A 50 -4.53 -6.71 -21.72
CA GLU A 50 -3.44 -5.90 -22.26
C GLU A 50 -2.68 -5.20 -21.11
N THR A 51 -3.41 -4.55 -20.21
CA THR A 51 -2.81 -3.93 -19.02
C THR A 51 -2.17 -4.98 -18.09
N ALA A 52 -2.81 -6.15 -17.90
CA ALA A 52 -2.21 -7.25 -17.16
C ALA A 52 -0.90 -7.73 -17.80
N ALA A 53 -0.85 -7.82 -19.13
CA ALA A 53 0.39 -8.18 -19.86
C ALA A 53 1.48 -7.13 -19.68
N ALA A 54 1.14 -5.84 -19.64
CA ALA A 54 2.09 -4.76 -19.36
C ALA A 54 2.72 -4.88 -17.95
N PHE A 55 1.94 -5.22 -16.92
CA PHE A 55 2.46 -5.47 -15.57
C PHE A 55 3.35 -6.73 -15.51
N ARG A 56 2.99 -7.80 -16.22
CA ARG A 56 3.84 -9.00 -16.35
C ARG A 56 5.17 -8.67 -17.02
N LEU A 57 5.13 -7.85 -18.08
CA LEU A 57 6.34 -7.37 -18.74
C LEU A 57 7.20 -6.49 -17.82
N LEU A 58 6.58 -5.58 -17.05
CA LEU A 58 7.30 -4.76 -16.08
C LEU A 58 8.00 -5.65 -15.05
N ARG A 59 7.28 -6.62 -14.45
CA ARG A 59 7.86 -7.62 -13.54
C ARG A 59 9.04 -8.33 -14.18
N GLN A 60 8.89 -8.85 -15.41
CA GLN A 60 9.98 -9.57 -16.09
C GLN A 60 11.20 -8.69 -16.30
N ARG A 61 11.01 -7.44 -16.71
CA ARG A 61 12.11 -6.49 -16.88
C ARG A 61 12.83 -6.15 -15.57
N LEU A 62 12.11 -6.11 -14.46
CA LEU A 62 12.72 -5.93 -13.13
C LEU A 62 13.59 -7.13 -12.78
N ILE A 63 13.09 -8.34 -12.98
CA ILE A 63 13.84 -9.60 -12.74
C ILE A 63 15.10 -9.63 -13.63
N ASP A 64 14.98 -9.35 -14.91
CA ASP A 64 16.09 -9.38 -15.88
C ASP A 64 17.18 -8.31 -15.57
N LYS A 65 16.80 -7.20 -14.90
CA LYS A 65 17.71 -6.11 -14.53
C LYS A 65 18.42 -6.29 -13.20
N GLY A 66 18.31 -7.43 -12.55
CA GLY A 66 19.00 -7.71 -11.30
C GLY A 66 18.12 -8.23 -10.18
N ASP A 67 16.88 -8.60 -10.48
CA ASP A 67 15.93 -9.21 -9.56
C ASP A 67 15.78 -8.44 -8.23
N PRO A 68 15.35 -7.15 -8.26
CA PRO A 68 15.21 -6.34 -7.06
C PRO A 68 14.18 -6.93 -6.12
N ARG A 69 14.57 -7.17 -4.88
CA ARG A 69 13.70 -7.76 -3.86
C ARG A 69 12.81 -6.71 -3.19
N ILE A 70 13.20 -5.45 -3.23
CA ILE A 70 12.46 -4.32 -2.68
C ILE A 70 12.25 -3.31 -3.81
N VAL A 71 11.00 -3.22 -4.28
CA VAL A 71 10.59 -2.29 -5.33
C VAL A 71 9.74 -1.18 -4.74
N LEU A 72 10.23 0.05 -4.78
CA LEU A 72 9.50 1.22 -4.34
C LEU A 72 8.74 1.84 -5.51
N CYS A 73 7.42 1.91 -5.38
CA CYS A 73 6.51 2.55 -6.34
C CYS A 73 6.15 3.95 -5.85
N THR A 74 6.43 4.97 -6.64
CA THR A 74 6.14 6.38 -6.31
C THR A 74 5.67 7.15 -7.54
N SER A 75 5.45 8.44 -7.39
CA SER A 75 5.11 9.37 -8.48
C SER A 75 5.70 10.75 -8.20
N ALA A 76 5.72 11.62 -9.18
CA ALA A 76 6.14 13.00 -8.95
C ALA A 76 5.12 13.76 -8.09
N ASN A 77 3.83 13.65 -8.44
CA ASN A 77 2.73 14.35 -7.77
C ASN A 77 1.62 13.38 -7.35
N ARG A 78 0.64 13.91 -6.61
CA ARG A 78 -0.56 13.17 -6.21
C ARG A 78 -1.45 12.83 -7.40
N GLY A 79 -2.14 11.68 -7.31
CA GLY A 79 -3.13 11.27 -8.31
C GLY A 79 -2.52 10.78 -9.64
N GLU A 80 -1.23 10.42 -9.66
CA GLU A 80 -0.55 9.89 -10.85
C GLU A 80 -0.54 8.35 -10.94
N GLY A 81 -1.33 7.65 -10.09
CA GLY A 81 -1.51 6.20 -10.18
C GLY A 81 -0.51 5.33 -9.42
N LYS A 82 0.29 5.90 -8.48
CA LYS A 82 1.30 5.15 -7.71
C LYS A 82 0.75 3.93 -6.97
N THR A 83 -0.43 4.05 -6.32
CA THR A 83 -1.08 2.95 -5.59
C THR A 83 -1.60 1.88 -6.56
N THR A 84 -2.16 2.28 -7.70
CA THR A 84 -2.55 1.36 -8.79
C THR A 84 -1.34 0.60 -9.31
N LEU A 85 -0.21 1.31 -9.54
CA LEU A 85 1.06 0.70 -9.93
C LEU A 85 1.53 -0.32 -8.89
N ALA A 86 1.61 0.06 -7.62
CA ALA A 86 2.10 -0.81 -6.54
C ALA A 86 1.22 -2.05 -6.36
N ALA A 87 -0.11 -1.87 -6.31
CA ALA A 87 -1.06 -2.97 -6.15
C ALA A 87 -0.94 -3.99 -7.29
N ASN A 88 -0.95 -3.54 -8.55
CA ASN A 88 -0.89 -4.45 -9.69
C ASN A 88 0.50 -5.06 -9.90
N LEU A 89 1.57 -4.35 -9.56
CA LEU A 89 2.91 -4.93 -9.57
C LEU A 89 3.04 -6.05 -8.51
N ALA A 90 2.51 -5.84 -7.30
CA ALA A 90 2.47 -6.86 -6.26
C ALA A 90 1.63 -8.09 -6.69
N LEU A 91 0.47 -7.87 -7.31
CA LEU A 91 -0.34 -8.93 -7.90
C LEU A 91 0.40 -9.67 -9.02
N ALA A 92 1.12 -8.96 -9.89
CA ALA A 92 1.92 -9.57 -10.94
C ALA A 92 3.04 -10.47 -10.39
N PHE A 93 3.71 -10.08 -9.31
CA PHE A 93 4.70 -10.94 -8.64
C PHE A 93 4.04 -12.16 -7.98
N ALA A 94 2.85 -11.99 -7.39
CA ALA A 94 2.11 -13.04 -6.70
C ALA A 94 1.41 -14.05 -7.64
N GLU A 95 1.14 -13.66 -8.89
CA GLU A 95 0.31 -14.40 -9.86
C GLU A 95 0.74 -15.86 -10.04
N LEU A 96 2.05 -16.13 -10.04
CA LEU A 96 2.57 -17.48 -10.27
C LEU A 96 2.50 -18.40 -9.06
N GLY A 97 2.05 -17.92 -7.91
CA GLY A 97 1.93 -18.73 -6.69
C GLY A 97 3.25 -19.17 -6.05
N LYS A 98 4.39 -18.77 -6.61
CA LYS A 98 5.73 -19.25 -6.21
C LYS A 98 6.41 -18.40 -5.15
N HIS A 99 6.10 -17.10 -5.13
CA HIS A 99 6.78 -16.11 -4.30
C HIS A 99 5.83 -15.47 -3.32
N ARG A 100 6.26 -15.37 -2.07
CA ARG A 100 5.55 -14.60 -1.04
C ARG A 100 5.85 -13.12 -1.27
N VAL A 101 4.81 -12.34 -1.56
CA VAL A 101 4.89 -10.92 -1.89
C VAL A 101 4.22 -10.11 -0.80
N LEU A 102 4.92 -9.11 -0.25
CA LEU A 102 4.36 -8.16 0.69
C LEU A 102 4.20 -6.78 0.03
N LEU A 103 2.97 -6.32 -0.08
CA LEU A 103 2.65 -4.94 -0.43
C LEU A 103 2.62 -4.10 0.85
N ILE A 104 3.43 -3.05 0.92
CA ILE A 104 3.57 -2.17 2.07
C ILE A 104 3.12 -0.77 1.69
N GLU A 105 2.15 -0.19 2.41
CA GLU A 105 1.72 1.18 2.20
C GLU A 105 2.41 2.14 3.18
N THR A 106 3.15 3.10 2.64
CA THR A 106 3.82 4.16 3.41
C THR A 106 3.21 5.55 3.18
N SER A 107 2.14 5.62 2.39
CA SER A 107 1.35 6.84 2.14
C SER A 107 0.39 7.13 3.31
N PHE A 108 0.91 7.35 4.52
CA PHE A 108 0.11 7.45 5.75
C PHE A 108 -0.90 8.60 5.76
N ARG A 109 -0.66 9.66 4.99
CA ARG A 109 -1.60 10.80 4.90
C ARG A 109 -2.77 10.53 3.97
N ASN A 110 -2.60 9.63 3.02
CA ASN A 110 -3.60 9.27 2.01
C ASN A 110 -3.60 7.76 1.81
N ALA A 111 -3.97 7.05 2.85
CA ALA A 111 -4.10 5.60 2.85
C ALA A 111 -5.20 5.18 1.86
N ALA A 112 -4.86 4.31 0.92
CA ALA A 112 -5.76 3.87 -0.14
C ALA A 112 -5.71 2.35 -0.39
N VAL A 113 -4.64 1.66 0.03
CA VAL A 113 -4.48 0.23 -0.27
C VAL A 113 -5.58 -0.61 0.36
N GLY A 114 -5.95 -0.34 1.62
CA GLY A 114 -7.06 -1.04 2.27
C GLY A 114 -8.39 -0.88 1.52
N GLU A 115 -8.69 0.34 1.05
CA GLU A 115 -9.88 0.64 0.23
C GLU A 115 -9.85 -0.11 -1.10
N VAL A 116 -8.72 -0.04 -1.84
CA VAL A 116 -8.53 -0.72 -3.13
C VAL A 116 -8.76 -2.22 -3.03
N PHE A 117 -8.27 -2.84 -1.96
CA PHE A 117 -8.44 -4.28 -1.74
C PHE A 117 -9.73 -4.65 -1.01
N GLY A 118 -10.56 -3.68 -0.59
CA GLY A 118 -11.86 -3.90 0.02
C GLY A 118 -11.81 -4.31 1.49
N PHE A 119 -10.75 -3.97 2.23
CA PHE A 119 -10.67 -4.29 3.66
C PHE A 119 -10.23 -3.10 4.52
N LYS A 120 -10.60 -3.16 5.79
CA LYS A 120 -10.09 -2.24 6.81
C LYS A 120 -8.89 -2.88 7.51
N PRO A 121 -7.71 -2.23 7.56
CA PRO A 121 -6.54 -2.80 8.23
C PRO A 121 -6.84 -3.12 9.70
N PRO A 122 -6.49 -4.33 10.21
CA PRO A 122 -6.65 -4.68 11.61
C PRO A 122 -5.70 -3.89 12.52
N ALA A 123 -4.55 -3.47 11.95
CA ALA A 123 -3.58 -2.57 12.56
C ALA A 123 -2.84 -1.85 11.44
N GLY A 124 -2.90 -0.53 11.40
CA GLY A 124 -2.22 0.27 10.39
C GLY A 124 -0.71 0.31 10.55
N PHE A 125 0.00 0.40 9.44
CA PHE A 125 1.46 0.30 9.44
C PHE A 125 2.14 1.40 10.27
N ALA A 126 1.65 2.63 10.25
CA ALA A 126 2.20 3.73 11.06
C ALA A 126 2.13 3.42 12.57
N GLY A 127 0.99 2.91 13.04
CA GLY A 127 0.80 2.49 14.42
C GLY A 127 1.69 1.31 14.79
N GLN A 128 1.90 0.37 13.88
CA GLN A 128 2.81 -0.75 14.09
C GLN A 128 4.27 -0.31 14.17
N LEU A 129 4.73 0.63 13.32
CA LEU A 129 6.08 1.22 13.44
C LEU A 129 6.29 1.90 14.80
N ALA A 130 5.31 2.70 15.26
CA ALA A 130 5.37 3.34 16.58
C ALA A 130 5.44 2.31 17.71
N ARG A 131 4.66 1.23 17.64
CA ARG A 131 4.70 0.13 18.61
C ARG A 131 6.07 -0.57 18.61
N HIS A 132 6.63 -0.89 17.42
CA HIS A 132 7.93 -1.53 17.32
C HIS A 132 9.09 -0.67 17.82
N ARG A 133 8.98 0.65 17.75
CA ARG A 133 9.93 1.56 18.37
C ARG A 133 9.93 1.44 19.90
N ALA A 134 8.75 1.26 20.51
CA ALA A 134 8.58 1.08 21.94
C ALA A 134 8.82 -0.37 22.40
N GLN A 135 8.47 -1.36 21.57
CA GLN A 135 8.51 -2.79 21.86
C GLN A 135 9.03 -3.56 20.62
N PRO A 136 10.35 -3.65 20.41
CA PRO A 136 10.95 -4.24 19.20
C PRO A 136 10.61 -5.70 18.93
N GLY A 137 10.13 -6.45 19.93
CA GLY A 137 9.72 -7.86 19.81
C GLY A 137 8.22 -8.06 19.54
N ALA A 138 7.42 -6.99 19.40
CA ALA A 138 6.01 -7.14 19.11
C ALA A 138 5.80 -7.76 17.69
N PRO A 139 4.81 -8.65 17.48
CA PRO A 139 4.57 -9.21 16.16
C PRO A 139 4.00 -8.15 15.20
N TRP A 140 4.44 -8.21 13.93
CA TRP A 140 3.79 -7.49 12.85
C TRP A 140 2.46 -8.14 12.49
N VAL A 141 1.42 -7.36 12.27
CA VAL A 141 0.11 -7.83 11.83
C VAL A 141 -0.05 -7.53 10.36
N VAL A 142 -0.17 -8.58 9.55
CA VAL A 142 -0.20 -8.50 8.08
C VAL A 142 -1.45 -9.20 7.56
N VAL A 143 -2.13 -8.62 6.58
CA VAL A 143 -3.30 -9.24 5.93
C VAL A 143 -2.82 -10.15 4.82
N GLN A 144 -3.22 -11.42 4.85
CA GLN A 144 -2.99 -12.38 3.77
C GLN A 144 -4.24 -12.45 2.88
N ILE A 145 -4.08 -12.22 1.59
CA ILE A 145 -5.16 -12.42 0.61
C ILE A 145 -5.39 -13.92 0.44
N ALA A 146 -6.63 -14.37 0.65
CA ALA A 146 -6.98 -15.78 0.55
C ALA A 146 -6.65 -16.35 -0.84
N ASN A 147 -6.14 -17.58 -0.84
CA ASN A 147 -5.74 -18.31 -2.07
C ASN A 147 -4.67 -17.59 -2.91
N SER A 148 -3.93 -16.64 -2.32
CA SER A 148 -2.85 -15.91 -2.98
C SER A 148 -1.62 -15.83 -2.07
N PRO A 149 -0.40 -15.83 -2.61
CA PRO A 149 0.80 -15.54 -1.85
C PRO A 149 1.01 -14.02 -1.66
N LEU A 150 -0.02 -13.20 -1.87
CA LEU A 150 0.00 -11.78 -1.62
C LEU A 150 -0.37 -11.49 -0.16
N PHE A 151 0.48 -10.69 0.47
CA PHE A 151 0.31 -10.17 1.81
C PHE A 151 0.30 -8.65 1.76
N ILE A 152 -0.46 -8.00 2.64
CA ILE A 152 -0.64 -6.55 2.63
C ILE A 152 -0.44 -5.98 4.02
N LEU A 153 0.40 -4.97 4.12
CA LEU A 153 0.60 -4.14 5.28
C LEU A 153 0.14 -2.72 4.94
N ALA A 154 -1.16 -2.49 5.10
CA ALA A 154 -1.80 -1.24 4.74
C ALA A 154 -1.65 -0.17 5.83
N ALA A 155 -1.72 1.09 5.43
CA ALA A 155 -1.87 2.21 6.34
C ALA A 155 -3.32 2.33 6.83
N GLU A 156 -3.50 2.94 8.00
CA GLU A 156 -4.84 3.31 8.46
C GLU A 156 -5.26 4.66 7.86
N PRO A 157 -6.53 4.82 7.48
CA PRO A 157 -7.07 6.12 7.13
C PRO A 157 -6.88 7.09 8.30
N ARG A 158 -6.54 8.33 7.98
CA ARG A 158 -6.45 9.38 8.98
C ARG A 158 -7.85 9.71 9.50
N CYS A 159 -8.07 9.54 10.79
CA CYS A 159 -9.36 9.77 11.42
C CYS A 159 -9.33 10.93 12.41
N CYS A 160 -10.48 11.60 12.55
CA CYS A 160 -10.67 12.66 13.55
C CYS A 160 -10.60 12.08 14.97
N PRO A 161 -9.76 12.61 15.85
CA PRO A 161 -9.66 12.12 17.23
C PRO A 161 -10.94 12.32 18.04
N LYS A 162 -11.83 13.26 17.62
CA LYS A 162 -13.05 13.60 18.34
C LYS A 162 -14.26 12.75 17.91
N CYS A 163 -14.42 12.46 16.60
CA CYS A 163 -15.62 11.79 16.07
C CYS A 163 -15.33 10.60 15.17
N ALA A 164 -14.05 10.21 15.01
CA ALA A 164 -13.59 9.12 14.18
C ALA A 164 -13.94 9.20 12.67
N ALA A 165 -14.47 10.33 12.19
CA ALA A 165 -14.69 10.55 10.76
C ALA A 165 -13.35 10.57 10.02
N VAL A 166 -13.31 9.96 8.81
CA VAL A 166 -12.12 9.99 7.96
C VAL A 166 -11.83 11.43 7.55
N LEU A 167 -10.58 11.83 7.69
CA LEU A 167 -10.10 13.17 7.38
C LEU A 167 -9.46 13.19 5.98
N ALA A 168 -9.73 14.26 5.25
CA ALA A 168 -8.97 14.55 4.04
C ALA A 168 -7.48 14.78 4.39
N GLU A 169 -6.60 14.50 3.43
CA GLU A 169 -5.14 14.50 3.61
C GLU A 169 -4.61 15.82 4.21
N GLU A 170 -5.14 16.96 3.78
CA GLU A 170 -4.70 18.30 4.22
C GLU A 170 -5.64 18.95 5.24
N ALA A 171 -6.66 18.20 5.73
CA ALA A 171 -7.61 18.76 6.67
C ALA A 171 -6.93 19.20 7.96
N LYS A 172 -7.07 20.46 8.30
CA LYS A 172 -6.68 21.03 9.61
C LYS A 172 -7.81 20.90 10.63
N PHE A 173 -9.05 20.81 10.14
CA PHE A 173 -10.26 20.63 10.94
C PHE A 173 -11.14 19.55 10.34
N CYS A 174 -11.86 18.84 11.17
CA CYS A 174 -12.82 17.83 10.75
C CYS A 174 -14.08 18.48 10.17
N GLY A 175 -14.43 18.14 8.93
CA GLY A 175 -15.64 18.64 8.27
C GLY A 175 -16.94 18.20 8.94
N MET A 176 -16.92 17.13 9.76
CA MET A 176 -18.11 16.62 10.45
C MET A 176 -18.36 17.28 11.79
N CYS A 177 -17.33 17.50 12.60
CA CYS A 177 -17.51 17.97 13.99
C CYS A 177 -16.76 19.27 14.30
N GLY A 178 -16.04 19.86 13.32
CA GLY A 178 -15.23 21.07 13.50
C GLY A 178 -14.01 20.88 14.42
N GLY A 179 -13.77 19.68 14.94
CA GLY A 179 -12.62 19.38 15.79
C GLY A 179 -11.30 19.54 15.03
N GLU A 180 -10.24 19.94 15.72
CA GLU A 180 -8.92 20.06 15.14
C GLU A 180 -8.42 18.68 14.69
N ALA A 181 -7.91 18.61 13.47
CA ALA A 181 -7.29 17.42 12.95
C ALA A 181 -5.86 17.37 13.46
N ASP A 182 -5.51 16.31 14.19
CA ASP A 182 -4.15 16.14 14.69
C ASP A 182 -3.15 16.07 13.52
N PRO A 183 -2.27 17.07 13.35
CA PRO A 183 -1.24 17.02 12.30
C PRO A 183 -0.20 15.92 12.53
N ALA A 184 -0.04 15.47 13.77
CA ALA A 184 0.87 14.37 14.14
C ALA A 184 0.23 12.98 13.96
N GLY A 185 -1.09 12.89 13.81
CA GLY A 185 -1.83 11.64 13.60
C GLY A 185 -1.56 10.96 12.25
N ALA A 186 -0.97 11.68 11.28
CA ALA A 186 -0.35 11.07 10.12
C ALA A 186 1.09 10.71 10.51
N GLY A 187 1.32 9.49 11.00
CA GLY A 187 2.62 9.03 11.47
C GLY A 187 3.76 9.44 10.55
N ALA A 188 4.76 10.11 11.11
CA ALA A 188 5.99 10.36 10.39
C ALA A 188 6.76 9.03 10.25
N ILE A 189 7.32 8.78 9.08
CA ILE A 189 8.18 7.62 8.88
C ILE A 189 9.48 7.82 9.66
N ASP A 190 9.72 6.96 10.64
CA ASP A 190 11.03 6.84 11.27
C ASP A 190 11.90 5.92 10.41
N ALA A 191 12.87 6.50 9.72
CA ALA A 191 13.74 5.79 8.78
C ALA A 191 14.47 4.60 9.44
N VAL A 192 14.87 4.72 10.70
CA VAL A 192 15.59 3.66 11.42
C VAL A 192 14.66 2.48 11.70
N THR A 193 13.46 2.74 12.24
CA THR A 193 12.46 1.69 12.50
C THR A 193 11.98 1.07 11.20
N PHE A 194 11.76 1.88 10.16
CA PHE A 194 11.39 1.39 8.83
C PHE A 194 12.47 0.45 8.25
N SER A 195 13.74 0.84 8.25
CA SER A 195 14.82 0.00 7.74
C SER A 195 14.98 -1.31 8.52
N LYS A 196 14.72 -1.31 9.84
CA LYS A 196 14.68 -2.54 10.64
C LYS A 196 13.51 -3.43 10.23
N ALA A 197 12.32 -2.86 10.03
CA ALA A 197 11.14 -3.59 9.59
C ALA A 197 11.36 -4.24 8.21
N ILE A 198 11.91 -3.49 7.25
CA ILE A 198 12.23 -4.00 5.91
C ILE A 198 13.19 -5.19 5.98
N ARG A 199 14.23 -5.14 6.83
CA ARG A 199 15.15 -6.28 7.03
C ARG A 199 14.43 -7.52 7.56
N GLN A 200 13.54 -7.37 8.55
CA GLN A 200 12.73 -8.48 9.07
C GLN A 200 11.78 -9.05 7.99
N PHE A 201 11.15 -8.18 7.19
CA PHE A 201 10.26 -8.64 6.13
C PHE A 201 11.01 -9.41 5.03
N ARG A 202 12.24 -9.03 4.69
CA ARG A 202 13.09 -9.77 3.73
C ARG A 202 13.38 -11.21 4.14
N GLU A 203 13.32 -11.53 5.43
CA GLU A 203 13.49 -12.92 5.92
C GLU A 203 12.26 -13.78 5.67
N SER A 204 11.07 -13.15 5.53
CA SER A 204 9.78 -13.83 5.45
C SER A 204 9.11 -13.74 4.08
N PHE A 205 9.50 -12.78 3.24
CA PHE A 205 8.91 -12.53 1.93
C PHE A 205 9.97 -12.49 0.84
N ASP A 206 9.61 -13.00 -0.35
CA ASP A 206 10.49 -13.01 -1.50
C ASP A 206 10.58 -11.64 -2.15
N TYR A 207 9.49 -10.91 -2.25
CA TYR A 207 9.42 -9.56 -2.79
C TYR A 207 8.67 -8.62 -1.85
N LEU A 208 9.18 -7.41 -1.74
CA LEU A 208 8.53 -6.29 -1.04
C LEU A 208 8.20 -5.22 -2.09
N VAL A 209 6.92 -4.90 -2.25
CA VAL A 209 6.46 -3.78 -3.08
C VAL A 209 5.98 -2.67 -2.15
N VAL A 210 6.60 -1.50 -2.23
CA VAL A 210 6.31 -0.37 -1.34
C VAL A 210 5.53 0.69 -2.10
N ASP A 211 4.28 0.94 -1.72
CA ASP A 211 3.48 2.10 -2.17
C ASP A 211 3.92 3.33 -1.37
N ALA A 212 4.76 4.16 -1.99
CA ALA A 212 5.36 5.32 -1.37
C ALA A 212 4.62 6.61 -1.70
N PRO A 213 4.67 7.64 -0.83
CA PRO A 213 4.09 8.95 -1.13
C PRO A 213 4.73 9.60 -2.36
N PRO A 214 4.09 10.62 -2.97
CA PRO A 214 4.66 11.32 -4.12
C PRO A 214 5.89 12.14 -3.69
N VAL A 215 6.93 12.11 -4.51
CA VAL A 215 8.25 12.70 -4.20
C VAL A 215 8.18 14.20 -3.95
N LEU A 216 7.42 14.93 -4.77
CA LEU A 216 7.35 16.40 -4.69
C LEU A 216 6.33 16.91 -3.64
N ALA A 217 5.59 16.03 -2.98
CA ALA A 217 4.61 16.43 -1.95
C ALA A 217 5.21 16.47 -0.53
N GLY A 218 6.43 15.98 -0.32
CA GLY A 218 7.09 15.97 0.99
C GLY A 218 8.44 15.24 0.95
N GLY A 219 9.12 15.16 2.09
CA GLY A 219 10.43 14.50 2.23
C GLY A 219 10.34 13.02 2.60
N ASP A 220 9.13 12.45 2.75
CA ASP A 220 8.94 11.10 3.30
C ASP A 220 9.60 10.00 2.44
N VAL A 221 9.61 10.17 1.12
CA VAL A 221 10.28 9.21 0.21
C VAL A 221 11.78 9.16 0.46
N ASN A 222 12.41 10.29 0.75
CA ASN A 222 13.86 10.34 1.01
C ASN A 222 14.26 9.57 2.28
N LEU A 223 13.31 9.32 3.19
CA LEU A 223 13.55 8.55 4.41
C LEU A 223 13.52 7.03 4.18
N ILE A 224 12.95 6.58 3.07
CA ILE A 224 12.72 5.16 2.79
C ILE A 224 13.42 4.66 1.52
N GLN A 225 13.82 5.56 0.62
CA GLN A 225 14.41 5.22 -0.69
C GLN A 225 15.69 4.40 -0.58
N ASP A 226 16.51 4.63 0.46
CA ASP A 226 17.76 3.90 0.69
C ASP A 226 17.52 2.42 1.04
N SER A 227 16.28 2.05 1.37
CA SER A 227 15.89 0.66 1.60
C SER A 227 15.47 -0.06 0.32
N ALA A 228 15.33 0.64 -0.81
CA ALA A 228 14.85 0.08 -2.07
C ALA A 228 15.99 -0.41 -2.95
N ASP A 229 15.82 -1.59 -3.56
CA ASP A 229 16.72 -2.10 -4.60
C ASP A 229 16.39 -1.49 -5.98
N ALA A 230 15.14 -1.05 -6.17
CA ALA A 230 14.68 -0.39 -7.39
C ALA A 230 13.53 0.59 -7.11
N ILE A 231 13.47 1.68 -7.86
CA ILE A 231 12.35 2.64 -7.84
C ILE A 231 11.65 2.62 -9.20
N VAL A 232 10.31 2.51 -9.16
CA VAL A 232 9.44 2.65 -10.34
C VAL A 232 8.53 3.84 -10.13
N PHE A 233 8.54 4.77 -11.08
CA PHE A 233 7.65 5.92 -11.07
C PHE A 233 6.35 5.61 -11.80
N ALA A 234 5.21 5.99 -11.23
CA ALA A 234 3.95 6.14 -11.95
C ALA A 234 3.89 7.54 -12.57
N ALA A 235 3.44 7.62 -13.81
CA ALA A 235 3.10 8.87 -14.47
C ALA A 235 1.77 8.70 -15.21
N ARG A 236 0.86 9.67 -15.10
CA ARG A 236 -0.46 9.60 -15.72
C ARG A 236 -0.49 10.39 -17.01
N ARG A 237 -0.93 9.74 -18.08
CA ARG A 237 -1.05 10.38 -19.40
C ARG A 237 -1.98 11.60 -19.31
N GLY A 238 -1.60 12.69 -19.95
CA GLY A 238 -2.39 13.94 -19.95
C GLY A 238 -2.36 14.73 -18.63
N ARG A 239 -1.80 14.17 -17.52
CA ARG A 239 -1.76 14.82 -16.20
C ARG A 239 -0.34 15.04 -15.66
N SER A 240 0.54 14.09 -15.84
CA SER A 240 1.93 14.20 -15.36
C SER A 240 2.74 15.08 -16.28
N ALA A 241 3.31 16.16 -15.72
CA ALA A 241 4.23 17.02 -16.45
C ALA A 241 5.64 16.42 -16.46
N ALA A 242 6.26 16.31 -17.64
CA ALA A 242 7.61 15.77 -17.81
C ALA A 242 8.66 16.50 -16.93
N ARG A 243 8.48 17.83 -16.74
CA ARG A 243 9.35 18.62 -15.85
C ARG A 243 9.25 18.18 -14.40
N SER A 244 8.04 17.90 -13.90
CA SER A 244 7.81 17.42 -12.53
C SER A 244 8.42 16.03 -12.34
N LEU A 245 8.24 15.14 -13.31
CA LEU A 245 8.81 13.80 -13.26
C LEU A 245 10.34 13.85 -13.23
N ARG A 246 10.97 14.66 -14.11
CA ARG A 246 12.42 14.84 -14.11
C ARG A 246 12.93 15.33 -12.76
N ARG A 247 12.31 16.39 -12.20
CA ARG A 247 12.67 16.93 -10.90
C ARG A 247 12.53 15.89 -9.78
N ALA A 248 11.48 15.07 -9.82
CA ALA A 248 11.27 14.01 -8.82
C ALA A 248 12.34 12.92 -8.92
N ILE A 249 12.74 12.52 -10.14
CA ILE A 249 13.84 11.57 -10.37
C ILE A 249 15.17 12.13 -9.87
N GLU A 250 15.45 13.41 -10.14
CA GLU A 250 16.65 14.08 -9.63
C GLU A 250 16.67 14.14 -8.09
N GLN A 251 15.51 14.35 -7.46
CA GLN A 251 15.40 14.45 -6.01
C GLN A 251 15.67 13.12 -5.29
N VAL A 252 15.34 11.98 -5.89
CA VAL A 252 15.60 10.65 -5.30
C VAL A 252 16.99 10.10 -5.67
N ALA A 253 17.77 10.80 -6.47
CA ALA A 253 19.14 10.38 -6.79
C ALA A 253 20.01 10.35 -5.51
N PRO A 254 20.91 9.36 -5.35
CA PRO A 254 21.35 8.34 -6.32
C PRO A 254 20.55 7.03 -6.31
N ALA A 255 19.37 6.99 -5.72
CA ALA A 255 18.59 5.75 -5.65
C ALA A 255 18.26 5.22 -7.07
N PRO A 256 18.21 3.90 -7.27
CA PRO A 256 18.13 3.26 -8.59
C PRO A 256 16.72 3.38 -9.21
N VAL A 257 16.47 4.44 -9.97
CA VAL A 257 15.24 4.58 -10.78
C VAL A 257 15.36 3.70 -12.03
N VAL A 258 14.55 2.65 -12.12
CA VAL A 258 14.70 1.62 -13.17
C VAL A 258 13.62 1.71 -14.25
N ALA A 259 12.46 2.29 -13.95
CA ALA A 259 11.35 2.41 -14.89
C ALA A 259 10.43 3.59 -14.57
N VAL A 260 9.68 4.00 -15.58
CA VAL A 260 8.48 4.86 -15.46
C VAL A 260 7.34 4.09 -16.12
N ALA A 261 6.27 3.83 -15.36
CA ALA A 261 5.02 3.24 -15.84
C ALA A 261 4.04 4.35 -16.21
N LEU A 262 3.56 4.36 -17.43
CA LEU A 262 2.49 5.25 -17.85
C LEU A 262 1.15 4.60 -17.50
N ILE A 263 0.34 5.32 -16.76
CA ILE A 263 -1.01 4.92 -16.36
C ILE A 263 -1.99 5.73 -17.22
N ASP A 264 -2.85 5.04 -17.92
CA ASP A 264 -3.97 5.63 -18.64
C ASP A 264 -5.22 5.70 -17.75
N ASP A 265 -6.20 6.55 -18.12
CA ASP A 265 -7.49 6.68 -17.42
C ASP A 265 -8.41 5.53 -17.75
#